data_449d67bfd9ee408d646479d6b5da72a4
#
_entry.id   449d67bfd9ee408d646479d6b5da72a4
#
_cell.length_a   1.000
_cell.length_b   1.000
_cell.length_c   1.000
_cell.angle_alpha   90.00
_cell.angle_beta   90.00
_cell.angle_gamma   90.00
#
_symmetry.space_group_name_H-M   'P 1'
#
loop_
_entity.id
_entity.type
_entity.pdbx_description
1 polymer ?
#
loop_
_entity_poly.entity_id
_entity_poly.type
_entity_poly.pdbx_seq_one_letter_code
_entity_poly.pdbx_strand_id
1 'polypeptide(L)' 'MVTAGMLPRAAVREVEARLRAAGCPDSDFDAAELFRLAAGEDARLADAPLGTEQAERLEALTARRAAREPLQYLC' A
#
# COMPACT_ATOMS: atom_id res chain seq x y z
N MET A 1 3.62 -6.23 -7.99
CA MET A 1 3.94 -4.80 -8.06
C MET A 1 2.67 -3.97 -8.20
N VAL A 2 2.57 -2.88 -7.46
CA VAL A 2 1.40 -2.00 -7.54
C VAL A 2 1.50 -1.15 -8.80
N THR A 3 0.44 -1.16 -9.61
CA THR A 3 0.43 -0.44 -10.88
C THR A 3 -0.84 0.38 -11.03
N ALA A 4 -0.77 1.42 -11.87
CA ALA A 4 -1.92 2.25 -12.18
C ALA A 4 -3.04 1.39 -12.77
N GLY A 5 -4.26 1.73 -12.44
CA GLY A 5 -5.43 0.99 -12.91
C GLY A 5 -5.90 -0.13 -11.98
N MET A 6 -5.09 -0.51 -10.99
CA MET A 6 -5.52 -1.52 -10.02
C MET A 6 -6.64 -0.96 -9.15
N LEU A 7 -7.62 -1.79 -8.85
CA LEU A 7 -8.65 -1.42 -7.88
C LEU A 7 -8.07 -1.42 -6.47
N PRO A 8 -8.61 -0.59 -5.56
CA PRO A 8 -8.07 -0.48 -4.21
C PRO A 8 -7.87 -1.80 -3.48
N ARG A 9 -8.87 -2.68 -3.50
CA ARG A 9 -8.72 -3.95 -2.77
C ARG A 9 -7.67 -4.86 -3.38
N ALA A 10 -7.49 -4.82 -4.71
CA ALA A 10 -6.44 -5.59 -5.36
C ALA A 10 -5.07 -5.03 -4.97
N ALA A 11 -4.93 -3.70 -4.93
CA ALA A 11 -3.69 -3.05 -4.52
C ALA A 11 -3.36 -3.36 -3.07
N VAL A 12 -4.33 -3.26 -2.16
CA VAL A 12 -4.12 -3.58 -0.74
C VAL A 12 -3.72 -5.04 -0.56
N ARG A 13 -4.36 -5.94 -1.29
CA ARG A 13 -4.03 -7.36 -1.22
C ARG A 13 -2.60 -7.64 -1.70
N GLU A 14 -2.20 -6.97 -2.76
CA GLU A 14 -0.84 -7.08 -3.28
C GLU A 14 0.19 -6.60 -2.25
N VAL A 15 -0.08 -5.44 -1.64
CA VAL A 15 0.80 -4.88 -0.60
C VAL A 15 0.87 -5.83 0.59
N GLU A 16 -0.27 -6.33 1.03
CA GLU A 16 -0.31 -7.26 2.17
C GLU A 16 0.54 -8.49 1.90
N ALA A 17 0.41 -9.08 0.71
CA ALA A 17 1.18 -10.27 0.35
C ALA A 17 2.69 -9.98 0.36
N ARG A 18 3.09 -8.82 -0.15
CA ARG A 18 4.51 -8.44 -0.17
C ARG A 18 5.06 -8.21 1.23
N LEU A 19 4.30 -7.56 2.09
CA LEU A 19 4.72 -7.33 3.47
C LEU A 19 4.79 -8.64 4.25
N ARG A 20 3.85 -9.54 4.02
CA ARG A 20 3.87 -10.84 4.66
C ARG A 20 5.10 -11.65 4.22
N ALA A 21 5.40 -11.64 2.93
CA ALA A 21 6.57 -12.33 2.40
C ALA A 21 7.88 -11.74 2.95
N ALA A 22 7.88 -10.45 3.29
CA ALA A 22 9.04 -9.79 3.90
C ALA A 22 9.11 -10.01 5.41
N GLY A 23 8.13 -10.70 6.00
CA GLY A 23 8.13 -11.01 7.43
C GLY A 23 7.57 -9.90 8.30
N CYS A 24 6.81 -8.98 7.76
CA CYS A 24 6.18 -7.92 8.55
C CYS A 24 5.01 -8.52 9.35
N PRO A 25 4.96 -8.32 10.68
CA PRO A 25 3.98 -9.02 11.52
C PRO A 25 2.52 -8.59 11.30
N ASP A 26 2.24 -7.32 11.10
CA ASP A 26 0.87 -6.83 10.94
C ASP A 26 0.62 -6.41 9.50
N SER A 27 0.83 -7.33 8.56
CA SER A 27 0.80 -7.01 7.14
C SER A 27 -0.55 -6.46 6.68
N ASP A 28 -1.65 -6.93 7.23
CA ASP A 28 -2.97 -6.43 6.88
C ASP A 28 -3.18 -4.98 7.35
N PHE A 29 -2.81 -4.69 8.58
CA PHE A 29 -2.91 -3.33 9.13
C PHE A 29 -1.97 -2.38 8.36
N ASP A 30 -0.73 -2.80 8.17
CA ASP A 30 0.27 -1.99 7.50
C ASP A 30 -0.14 -1.69 6.05
N ALA A 31 -0.67 -2.69 5.35
CA ALA A 31 -1.12 -2.50 3.98
C ALA A 31 -2.22 -1.45 3.89
N ALA A 32 -3.19 -1.49 4.81
CA ALA A 32 -4.27 -0.52 4.85
C ALA A 32 -3.73 0.89 5.12
N GLU A 33 -2.78 1.01 6.05
CA GLU A 33 -2.18 2.29 6.39
C GLU A 33 -1.36 2.87 5.23
N LEU A 34 -0.56 2.05 4.57
CA LEU A 34 0.21 2.50 3.42
C LEU A 34 -0.70 2.96 2.28
N PHE A 35 -1.79 2.24 2.07
CA PHE A 35 -2.77 2.64 1.07
C PHE A 35 -3.37 4.01 1.42
N ARG A 36 -3.74 4.22 2.67
CA ARG A 36 -4.28 5.49 3.12
C ARG A 36 -3.29 6.62 2.89
N LEU A 37 -2.02 6.41 3.21
CA LEU A 37 -0.98 7.41 3.02
C LEU A 37 -0.77 7.75 1.54
N ALA A 38 -0.85 6.75 0.68
CA ALA A 38 -0.59 6.92 -0.74
C ALA A 38 -1.77 7.51 -1.51
N ALA A 39 -2.99 7.11 -1.17
CA ALA A 39 -4.17 7.40 -1.97
C ALA A 39 -5.22 8.26 -1.27
N GLY A 40 -5.11 8.43 0.05
CA GLY A 40 -6.07 9.18 0.82
C GLY A 40 -7.09 8.28 1.52
N GLU A 41 -7.74 8.82 2.54
CA GLU A 41 -8.62 8.03 3.40
C GLU A 41 -9.85 7.48 2.68
N ASP A 42 -10.39 8.24 1.73
CA ASP A 42 -11.63 7.87 1.06
C ASP A 42 -11.42 7.00 -0.18
N ALA A 43 -10.18 6.76 -0.58
CA ALA A 43 -9.91 6.08 -1.85
C ALA A 43 -10.48 4.66 -1.89
N ARG A 44 -10.43 3.92 -0.78
CA ARG A 44 -10.96 2.56 -0.75
C ARG A 44 -12.49 2.54 -0.85
N LEU A 45 -13.14 3.53 -0.25
CA LEU A 45 -14.60 3.63 -0.31
C LEU A 45 -15.08 4.01 -1.71
N ALA A 46 -14.30 4.83 -2.40
CA ALA A 46 -14.63 5.23 -3.77
C ALA A 46 -14.49 4.08 -4.76
N ASP A 47 -13.64 3.08 -4.43
CA ASP A 47 -13.40 1.91 -5.26
C ASP A 47 -13.02 2.27 -6.69
N ALA A 48 -12.30 3.38 -6.86
CA ALA A 48 -11.85 3.84 -8.16
C ALA A 48 -10.45 3.30 -8.46
N PRO A 49 -10.12 3.01 -9.73
CA PRO A 49 -8.78 2.55 -10.09
C PRO A 49 -7.72 3.56 -9.65
N LEU A 50 -6.57 3.06 -9.22
CA LEU A 50 -5.46 3.91 -8.80
C LEU A 50 -4.94 4.72 -9.99
N GLY A 51 -4.69 6.02 -9.74
CA GLY A 51 -3.98 6.84 -10.69
C GLY A 51 -2.48 6.54 -10.66
N THR A 52 -1.75 7.07 -11.64
CA THR A 52 -0.32 6.82 -11.77
C THR A 52 0.45 7.27 -10.52
N GLU A 53 0.20 8.48 -10.03
CA GLU A 53 0.89 8.98 -8.83
C GLU A 53 0.58 8.18 -7.59
N GLN A 54 -0.69 7.80 -7.43
CA GLN A 54 -1.09 6.98 -6.29
C GLN A 54 -0.38 5.64 -6.30
N ALA A 55 -0.33 4.99 -7.47
CA ALA A 55 0.32 3.69 -7.62
C ALA A 55 1.82 3.79 -7.35
N GLU A 56 2.47 4.82 -7.90
CA GLU A 56 3.90 5.02 -7.69
C GLU A 56 4.22 5.26 -6.22
N ARG A 57 3.41 6.07 -5.54
CA ARG A 57 3.60 6.35 -4.13
C ARG A 57 3.39 5.10 -3.28
N LEU A 58 2.34 4.34 -3.58
CA LEU A 58 2.08 3.11 -2.84
C LEU A 58 3.19 2.09 -3.04
N GLU A 59 3.67 1.96 -4.28
CA GLU A 59 4.77 1.05 -4.57
C GLU A 59 6.04 1.44 -3.79
N ALA A 60 6.37 2.74 -3.79
CA ALA A 60 7.53 3.23 -3.06
C ALA A 60 7.42 2.99 -1.55
N LEU A 61 6.26 3.28 -0.97
CA LEU A 61 6.03 3.07 0.46
C LEU A 61 6.09 1.58 0.81
N THR A 62 5.54 0.73 -0.05
CA THR A 62 5.56 -0.72 0.17
C THR A 62 6.99 -1.24 0.18
N ALA A 63 7.82 -0.79 -0.77
CA ALA A 63 9.22 -1.21 -0.84
C ALA A 63 9.97 -0.80 0.43
N ARG A 64 9.74 0.41 0.93
CA ARG A 64 10.37 0.89 2.15
C ARG A 64 9.93 0.08 3.37
N ARG A 65 8.64 -0.19 3.49
CA ARG A 65 8.15 -0.97 4.63
C ARG A 65 8.64 -2.42 4.57
N ALA A 66 8.69 -3.01 3.37
CA ALA A 66 9.22 -4.35 3.17
C ALA A 66 10.71 -4.43 3.52
N ALA A 67 11.43 -3.32 3.39
CA ALA A 67 12.83 -3.22 3.83
C ALA A 67 12.95 -2.98 5.34
N ARG A 68 11.85 -3.08 6.08
CA ARG A 68 11.75 -2.98 7.53
C ARG A 68 11.94 -1.57 8.08
N GLU A 69 11.67 -0.54 7.30
CA GLU A 69 11.59 0.80 7.83
C GLU A 69 10.34 0.90 8.71
N PRO A 70 10.42 1.47 9.92
CA PRO A 70 9.26 1.60 10.79
C PRO A 70 8.16 2.42 10.12
N LEU A 71 6.91 1.96 10.28
CA LEU A 71 5.76 2.61 9.65
C LEU A 71 5.69 4.10 10.00
N GLN A 72 6.03 4.45 11.22
CA GLN A 72 5.99 5.84 11.70
C GLN A 72 6.91 6.78 10.91
N TYR A 73 7.94 6.25 10.28
CA TYR A 73 8.85 7.06 9.47
C TYR A 73 8.35 7.27 8.04
N LEU A 74 7.29 6.59 7.67
CA LEU A 74 6.71 6.68 6.33
C LEU A 74 5.54 7.67 6.28
N CYS A 75 5.09 8.14 7.42
CA CYS A 75 3.98 9.09 7.52
C CYS A 75 4.40 10.51 7.19
#